data_231d5b9bcbfeb8b474c60e5bdfe52189
#
_entry.id   231d5b9bcbfeb8b474c60e5bdfe52189
#
_cell.length_a   1.000
_cell.length_b   1.000
_cell.length_c   1.000
_cell.angle_alpha   90.00
_cell.angle_beta   90.00
_cell.angle_gamma   90.00
#
_symmetry.space_group_name_H-M   'P 1'
#
loop_
_entity.id
_entity.type
_entity.pdbx_description
1 polymer ?
#
loop_
_entity_poly.entity_id
_entity_poly.type
_entity_poly.pdbx_seq_one_letter_code
_entity_poly.pdbx_strand_id
1 'polypeptide(L)'
;GGWGKELFEWIKIVVSAALIAFVLNTFIIANSEVPSGSMENTIMTGDRVIGSRLHYKFADPERGDVAIFVFGWQCPECNAIIEGDKQDTCPACGSEVGKRGHTIYYVKRVIGMPGDVIDIVDDQVYLNGSDTPLDEPYIAEPMNQHETYHFEVPENCYFMMGDNRNYSLDARYWQNHYISRDKMVAKVFFEYFPTPKVIH
;
A
#
# COMPACT_ATOMS: atom_id res chain seq x y z
N GLY A 1 -54.30 -7.99 4.14
CA GLY A 1 -53.07 -8.08 3.36
C GLY A 1 -52.00 -7.04 3.61
N GLY A 2 -51.71 -6.61 4.89
CA GLY A 2 -50.65 -5.64 5.18
C GLY A 2 -49.23 -6.24 5.16
N TRP A 3 -49.06 -7.43 5.63
CA TRP A 3 -47.77 -8.09 5.82
C TRP A 3 -46.94 -8.26 4.53
N GLY A 4 -47.55 -8.52 3.41
CA GLY A 4 -46.83 -8.67 2.15
C GLY A 4 -46.20 -7.35 1.65
N LYS A 5 -46.91 -6.22 1.90
CA LYS A 5 -46.39 -4.88 1.55
C LYS A 5 -45.23 -4.49 2.48
N GLU A 6 -45.36 -4.72 3.78
CA GLU A 6 -44.32 -4.45 4.75
C GLU A 6 -43.07 -5.29 4.48
N LEU A 7 -43.23 -6.59 4.21
CA LEU A 7 -42.11 -7.47 3.84
C LEU A 7 -41.41 -6.98 2.57
N PHE A 8 -42.16 -6.55 1.56
CA PHE A 8 -41.56 -6.02 0.33
C PHE A 8 -40.78 -4.72 0.55
N GLU A 9 -41.24 -3.82 1.43
CA GLU A 9 -40.51 -2.61 1.79
C GLU A 9 -39.20 -2.93 2.54
N TRP A 10 -39.23 -3.89 3.48
CA TRP A 10 -38.02 -4.36 4.16
C TRP A 10 -37.03 -4.99 3.19
N ILE A 11 -37.47 -5.80 2.24
CA ILE A 11 -36.60 -6.39 1.22
C ILE A 11 -35.93 -5.29 0.38
N LYS A 12 -36.67 -4.27 -0.05
CA LYS A 12 -36.08 -3.14 -0.78
C LYS A 12 -34.98 -2.44 0.01
N ILE A 13 -35.25 -2.17 1.29
CA ILE A 13 -34.25 -1.51 2.17
C ILE A 13 -32.97 -2.36 2.28
N VAL A 14 -33.10 -3.65 2.55
CA VAL A 14 -31.96 -4.57 2.71
C VAL A 14 -31.20 -4.70 1.39
N VAL A 15 -31.88 -4.86 0.26
CA VAL A 15 -31.25 -4.96 -1.06
C VAL A 15 -30.52 -3.66 -1.42
N SER A 16 -31.14 -2.50 -1.17
CA SER A 16 -30.53 -1.20 -1.43
C SER A 16 -29.29 -0.99 -0.56
N ALA A 17 -29.37 -1.31 0.73
CA ALA A 17 -28.23 -1.21 1.64
C ALA A 17 -27.08 -2.14 1.24
N ALA A 18 -27.39 -3.38 0.86
CA ALA A 18 -26.40 -4.34 0.37
C ALA A 18 -25.73 -3.86 -0.92
N LEU A 19 -26.49 -3.29 -1.86
CA LEU A 19 -25.96 -2.74 -3.10
C LEU A 19 -25.06 -1.55 -2.82
N ILE A 20 -25.47 -0.62 -1.97
CA ILE A 20 -24.65 0.53 -1.57
C ILE A 20 -23.35 0.06 -0.91
N ALA A 21 -23.43 -0.86 0.06
CA ALA A 21 -22.26 -1.41 0.72
C ALA A 21 -21.32 -2.11 -0.28
N PHE A 22 -21.85 -2.86 -1.22
CA PHE A 22 -21.08 -3.49 -2.29
C PHE A 22 -20.33 -2.47 -3.15
N VAL A 23 -21.02 -1.42 -3.60
CA VAL A 23 -20.42 -0.35 -4.41
C VAL A 23 -19.33 0.38 -3.62
N LEU A 24 -19.61 0.75 -2.37
CA LEU A 24 -18.63 1.43 -1.51
C LEU A 24 -17.36 0.59 -1.32
N ASN A 25 -17.52 -0.68 -0.93
CA ASN A 25 -16.37 -1.55 -0.68
C ASN A 25 -15.60 -1.96 -1.95
N THR A 26 -16.29 -2.05 -3.10
CA THR A 26 -15.62 -2.48 -4.33
C THR A 26 -14.87 -1.34 -5.01
N PHE A 27 -15.48 -0.16 -5.06
CA PHE A 27 -14.98 0.94 -5.91
C PHE A 27 -14.44 2.12 -5.14
N ILE A 28 -14.82 2.33 -3.89
CA ILE A 28 -14.53 3.56 -3.14
C ILE A 28 -13.55 3.29 -2.01
N ILE A 29 -13.79 2.26 -1.21
CA ILE A 29 -13.07 1.99 0.04
C ILE A 29 -12.14 0.79 -0.13
N ALA A 30 -10.89 0.93 0.30
CA ALA A 30 -10.00 -0.17 0.58
C ALA A 30 -9.96 -0.37 2.09
N ASN A 31 -10.52 -1.48 2.58
CA ASN A 31 -10.41 -1.90 3.96
C ASN A 31 -9.30 -2.95 4.04
N SER A 32 -8.31 -2.71 4.90
CA SER A 32 -7.17 -3.61 5.04
C SER A 32 -6.80 -3.77 6.52
N GLU A 33 -6.46 -4.99 6.89
CA GLU A 33 -5.75 -5.30 8.13
C GLU A 33 -4.26 -5.28 7.84
N VAL A 34 -3.46 -4.69 8.72
CA VAL A 34 -2.02 -4.52 8.56
C VAL A 34 -1.30 -5.72 9.20
N PRO A 35 -0.72 -6.63 8.40
CA PRO A 35 -0.17 -7.88 8.92
C PRO A 35 1.27 -7.77 9.44
N SER A 36 1.94 -6.63 9.24
CA SER A 36 3.37 -6.47 9.55
C SER A 36 3.70 -5.16 10.22
N GLY A 37 4.79 -5.15 10.99
CA GLY A 37 5.27 -3.98 11.73
C GLY A 37 6.02 -2.93 10.89
N SER A 38 6.04 -3.03 9.56
CA SER A 38 6.83 -2.15 8.71
C SER A 38 6.40 -0.67 8.71
N MET A 39 5.19 -0.37 9.18
CA MET A 39 4.63 0.96 9.31
C MET A 39 4.40 1.36 10.78
N GLU A 40 4.96 0.59 11.72
CA GLU A 40 4.86 0.88 13.15
C GLU A 40 5.38 2.28 13.48
N ASN A 41 4.81 2.88 14.47
CA ASN A 41 4.66 4.28 14.81
C ASN A 41 3.45 4.95 14.11
N THR A 42 3.26 4.79 12.82
CA THR A 42 2.08 5.32 12.11
C THR A 42 0.91 4.35 12.15
N ILE A 43 1.14 3.08 11.83
CA ILE A 43 0.12 2.01 11.81
C ILE A 43 0.75 0.76 12.43
N MET A 44 0.11 0.21 13.45
CA MET A 44 0.63 -0.95 14.18
C MET A 44 0.20 -2.26 13.51
N THR A 45 0.92 -3.32 13.81
CA THR A 45 0.53 -4.68 13.41
C THR A 45 -0.84 -5.03 13.98
N GLY A 46 -1.77 -5.49 13.13
CA GLY A 46 -3.14 -5.83 13.51
C GLY A 46 -4.13 -4.67 13.41
N ASP A 47 -3.67 -3.44 13.16
CA ASP A 47 -4.54 -2.31 12.94
C ASP A 47 -5.37 -2.48 11.67
N ARG A 48 -6.57 -1.89 11.69
CA ARG A 48 -7.45 -1.86 10.53
C ARG A 48 -7.58 -0.46 9.99
N VAL A 49 -7.26 -0.33 8.71
CA VAL A 49 -7.20 0.96 8.03
C VAL A 49 -8.19 1.05 6.88
N ILE A 50 -8.59 2.28 6.60
CA ILE A 50 -9.42 2.64 5.45
C ILE A 50 -8.60 3.49 4.50
N GLY A 51 -8.55 3.05 3.25
CA GLY A 51 -8.00 3.82 2.13
C GLY A 51 -9.07 4.21 1.12
N SER A 52 -8.85 5.32 0.43
CA SER A 52 -9.69 5.78 -0.68
C SER A 52 -9.12 5.26 -2.00
N ARG A 53 -9.87 4.36 -2.66
CA ARG A 53 -9.56 3.92 -4.04
C ARG A 53 -9.83 5.02 -5.06
N LEU A 54 -10.80 5.89 -4.78
CA LEU A 54 -11.14 6.99 -5.66
C LEU A 54 -10.05 8.05 -5.71
N HIS A 55 -9.30 8.23 -4.63
CA HIS A 55 -8.26 9.27 -4.58
C HIS A 55 -7.33 9.12 -5.77
N TYR A 56 -6.73 7.94 -5.95
CA TYR A 56 -5.78 7.68 -7.05
C TYR A 56 -6.42 7.45 -8.43
N LYS A 57 -7.74 7.56 -8.55
CA LYS A 57 -8.40 7.65 -9.85
C LYS A 57 -8.46 9.08 -10.40
N PHE A 58 -8.41 10.07 -9.52
CA PHE A 58 -8.58 11.48 -9.86
C PHE A 58 -7.36 12.34 -9.53
N ALA A 59 -6.44 11.85 -8.73
CA ALA A 59 -5.21 12.51 -8.35
C ALA A 59 -4.03 11.53 -8.40
N ASP A 60 -2.83 12.05 -8.56
CA ASP A 60 -1.61 11.26 -8.43
C ASP A 60 -1.20 11.14 -6.96
N PRO A 61 -0.47 10.07 -6.61
CA PRO A 61 0.15 9.97 -5.30
C PRO A 61 1.06 11.15 -5.01
N GLU A 62 1.00 11.65 -3.78
CA GLU A 62 1.85 12.73 -3.29
C GLU A 62 2.90 12.19 -2.33
N ARG A 63 4.03 12.91 -2.21
CA ARG A 63 5.05 12.59 -1.20
C ARG A 63 4.45 12.66 0.19
N GLY A 64 4.72 11.65 1.01
CA GLY A 64 4.15 11.50 2.35
C GLY A 64 2.86 10.68 2.40
N ASP A 65 2.19 10.42 1.27
CA ASP A 65 1.01 9.56 1.26
C ASP A 65 1.34 8.16 1.79
N VAL A 66 0.53 7.67 2.72
CA VAL A 66 0.52 6.25 3.06
C VAL A 66 -0.39 5.54 2.06
N ALA A 67 0.18 4.65 1.26
CA ALA A 67 -0.50 4.06 0.13
C ALA A 67 -0.56 2.53 0.20
N ILE A 68 -1.72 1.99 -0.21
CA ILE A 68 -1.88 0.58 -0.55
C ILE A 68 -1.56 0.42 -2.03
N PHE A 69 -0.72 -0.53 -2.38
CA PHE A 69 -0.35 -0.83 -3.77
C PHE A 69 -0.17 -2.32 -4.01
N VAL A 70 -0.21 -2.72 -5.28
CA VAL A 70 0.09 -4.09 -5.70
C VAL A 70 1.61 -4.26 -5.72
N PHE A 71 2.13 -5.10 -4.84
CA PHE A 71 3.55 -5.43 -4.79
C PHE A 71 3.91 -6.54 -5.77
N GLY A 72 3.06 -7.57 -5.82
CA GLY A 72 3.30 -8.74 -6.63
C GLY A 72 2.21 -9.78 -6.43
N TRP A 73 2.59 -11.04 -6.47
CA TRP A 73 1.66 -12.14 -6.29
C TRP A 73 2.31 -13.34 -5.57
N GLN A 74 1.48 -14.14 -4.93
CA GLN A 74 1.91 -15.35 -4.24
C GLN A 74 1.55 -16.58 -5.07
N CYS A 75 2.54 -17.47 -5.24
CA CYS A 75 2.34 -18.74 -5.89
C CYS A 75 1.52 -19.70 -5.00
N PRO A 76 0.40 -20.29 -5.50
CA PRO A 76 -0.41 -21.22 -4.72
C PRO A 76 0.27 -22.58 -4.47
N GLU A 77 1.30 -22.92 -5.24
CA GLU A 77 1.97 -24.23 -5.17
C GLU A 77 3.16 -24.22 -4.18
N CYS A 78 3.98 -23.15 -4.22
CA CYS A 78 5.17 -23.07 -3.36
C CYS A 78 5.12 -21.94 -2.33
N ASN A 79 4.06 -21.14 -2.31
CA ASN A 79 3.87 -19.96 -1.44
C ASN A 79 4.92 -18.87 -1.59
N ALA A 80 5.81 -18.93 -2.59
CA ALA A 80 6.74 -17.85 -2.86
C ALA A 80 6.01 -16.56 -3.27
N ILE A 81 6.45 -15.42 -2.74
CA ILE A 81 5.99 -14.11 -3.16
C ILE A 81 6.90 -13.65 -4.29
N ILE A 82 6.30 -13.32 -5.42
CA ILE A 82 6.96 -12.90 -6.66
C ILE A 82 6.65 -11.43 -6.87
N GLU A 83 7.68 -10.61 -7.00
CA GLU A 83 7.52 -9.18 -7.29
C GLU A 83 7.00 -8.94 -8.70
N GLY A 84 6.22 -7.88 -8.86
CA GLY A 84 5.76 -7.42 -10.17
C GLY A 84 4.51 -8.13 -10.69
N ASP A 85 4.40 -8.20 -12.01
CA ASP A 85 3.20 -8.68 -12.67
C ASP A 85 3.08 -10.19 -12.61
N LYS A 86 1.84 -10.64 -12.52
CA LYS A 86 1.51 -12.05 -12.47
C LYS A 86 1.89 -12.74 -13.77
N GLN A 87 2.55 -13.87 -13.65
CA GLN A 87 3.00 -14.72 -14.76
C GLN A 87 2.22 -16.04 -14.76
N ASP A 88 2.12 -16.68 -15.92
CA ASP A 88 1.46 -17.98 -16.05
C ASP A 88 2.25 -19.11 -15.37
N THR A 89 3.57 -18.97 -15.33
CA THR A 89 4.48 -19.93 -14.70
C THR A 89 5.20 -19.27 -13.53
N CYS A 90 5.26 -19.97 -12.42
CA CYS A 90 5.98 -19.48 -11.24
C CYS A 90 7.50 -19.56 -11.44
N PRO A 91 8.24 -18.44 -11.36
CA PRO A 91 9.69 -18.45 -11.53
C PRO A 91 10.45 -19.17 -10.40
N ALA A 92 9.83 -19.36 -9.24
CA ALA A 92 10.45 -20.00 -8.08
C ALA A 92 10.38 -21.54 -8.13
N CYS A 93 9.27 -22.11 -8.64
CA CYS A 93 9.08 -23.56 -8.64
C CYS A 93 8.76 -24.17 -10.01
N GLY A 94 8.61 -23.37 -11.05
CA GLY A 94 8.32 -23.82 -12.41
C GLY A 94 6.88 -24.29 -12.65
N SER A 95 6.00 -24.23 -11.64
CA SER A 95 4.61 -24.68 -11.79
C SER A 95 3.78 -23.72 -12.63
N GLU A 96 2.90 -24.28 -13.48
CA GLU A 96 1.88 -23.49 -14.17
C GLU A 96 0.80 -23.05 -13.19
N VAL A 97 0.70 -21.76 -12.93
CA VAL A 97 -0.22 -21.17 -11.94
C VAL A 97 -1.35 -20.38 -12.59
N GLY A 98 -1.13 -19.84 -13.79
CA GLY A 98 -2.12 -19.07 -14.54
C GLY A 98 -2.79 -18.03 -13.67
N LYS A 99 -4.14 -18.03 -13.62
CA LYS A 99 -4.93 -17.07 -12.82
C LYS A 99 -5.01 -17.39 -11.32
N ARG A 100 -4.49 -18.53 -10.86
CA ARG A 100 -4.63 -18.99 -9.46
C ARG A 100 -3.76 -18.25 -8.44
N GLY A 101 -2.70 -17.55 -8.89
CA GLY A 101 -1.87 -16.76 -7.98
C GLY A 101 -2.64 -15.65 -7.25
N HIS A 102 -2.36 -15.43 -5.99
CA HIS A 102 -3.01 -14.40 -5.16
C HIS A 102 -2.25 -13.08 -5.26
N THR A 103 -2.95 -11.98 -5.52
CA THR A 103 -2.34 -10.64 -5.53
C THR A 103 -1.91 -10.27 -4.11
N ILE A 104 -0.68 -9.79 -3.97
CA ILE A 104 -0.11 -9.30 -2.72
C ILE A 104 -0.13 -7.78 -2.72
N TYR A 105 -0.72 -7.23 -1.67
CA TYR A 105 -0.77 -5.79 -1.43
C TYR A 105 0.16 -5.43 -0.28
N TYR A 106 0.90 -4.33 -0.46
CA TYR A 106 1.69 -3.73 0.61
C TYR A 106 1.17 -2.34 0.96
N VAL A 107 1.49 -1.91 2.18
CA VAL A 107 1.24 -0.56 2.68
C VAL A 107 2.59 0.05 3.01
N LYS A 108 2.93 1.17 2.37
CA LYS A 108 4.15 1.94 2.60
C LYS A 108 3.88 3.42 2.37
N ARG A 109 4.83 4.25 2.77
CA ARG A 109 4.81 5.70 2.50
C ARG A 109 5.53 6.03 1.20
N VAL A 110 4.95 6.96 0.44
CA VAL A 110 5.58 7.54 -0.76
C VAL A 110 6.69 8.48 -0.31
N ILE A 111 7.93 8.13 -0.63
CA ILE A 111 9.13 8.94 -0.34
C ILE A 111 9.65 9.60 -1.60
N GLY A 112 9.80 8.86 -2.69
CA GLY A 112 10.23 9.39 -3.99
C GLY A 112 9.09 9.51 -4.98
N MET A 113 9.06 10.64 -5.67
CA MET A 113 8.14 10.97 -6.74
C MET A 113 8.79 10.70 -8.11
N PRO A 114 8.01 10.60 -9.21
CA PRO A 114 8.57 10.48 -10.55
C PRO A 114 9.63 11.55 -10.83
N GLY A 115 10.82 11.12 -11.29
CA GLY A 115 11.95 11.99 -11.60
C GLY A 115 12.83 12.40 -10.41
N ASP A 116 12.49 12.00 -9.18
CA ASP A 116 13.35 12.29 -8.03
C ASP A 116 14.63 11.48 -8.03
N VAL A 117 15.67 12.09 -7.51
CA VAL A 117 16.92 11.44 -7.08
C VAL A 117 16.88 11.33 -5.56
N ILE A 118 17.09 10.12 -5.04
CA ILE A 118 17.08 9.81 -3.61
C ILE A 118 18.46 9.33 -3.22
N ASP A 119 19.09 10.04 -2.31
CA ASP A 119 20.31 9.64 -1.66
C ASP A 119 20.02 9.30 -0.19
N ILE A 120 20.47 8.13 0.25
CA ILE A 120 20.44 7.75 1.66
C ILE A 120 21.88 7.69 2.12
N VAL A 121 22.25 8.62 3.00
CA VAL A 121 23.62 8.79 3.50
C VAL A 121 23.55 9.07 5.01
N ASP A 122 24.43 8.43 5.76
CA ASP A 122 24.47 8.58 7.23
C ASP A 122 23.09 8.39 7.89
N ASP A 123 22.35 7.36 7.42
CA ASP A 123 21.04 7.01 7.91
C ASP A 123 19.95 8.09 7.71
N GLN A 124 20.16 9.03 6.79
CA GLN A 124 19.21 10.10 6.46
C GLN A 124 18.86 10.08 4.96
N VAL A 125 17.65 10.50 4.63
CA VAL A 125 17.15 10.58 3.26
C VAL A 125 17.34 12.00 2.73
N TYR A 126 17.98 12.13 1.58
CA TYR A 126 18.14 13.39 0.84
C TYR A 126 17.47 13.29 -0.51
N LEU A 127 16.90 14.39 -0.98
CA LEU A 127 16.17 14.46 -2.24
C LEU A 127 16.79 15.48 -3.18
N ASN A 128 17.00 15.06 -4.43
CA ASN A 128 17.38 15.95 -5.54
C ASN A 128 18.65 16.78 -5.26
N GLY A 129 19.62 16.18 -4.57
CA GLY A 129 20.88 16.84 -4.22
C GLY A 129 20.76 17.94 -3.15
N SER A 130 19.69 17.92 -2.35
CA SER A 130 19.52 18.84 -1.21
C SER A 130 20.64 18.63 -0.18
N ASP A 131 21.13 19.71 0.40
CA ASP A 131 22.07 19.68 1.53
C ASP A 131 21.39 19.41 2.88
N THR A 132 20.05 19.43 2.92
CA THR A 132 19.26 19.15 4.12
C THR A 132 18.46 17.86 3.94
N PRO A 133 18.44 16.98 4.95
CA PRO A 133 17.67 15.76 4.87
C PRO A 133 16.15 16.04 4.80
N LEU A 134 15.43 15.07 4.28
CA LEU A 134 13.97 15.07 4.30
C LEU A 134 13.48 15.14 5.75
N ASP A 135 12.51 16.00 6.01
CA ASP A 135 11.83 16.07 7.31
C ASP A 135 10.84 14.89 7.42
N GLU A 136 11.10 13.99 8.36
CA GLU A 136 10.38 12.72 8.49
C GLU A 136 9.88 12.49 9.93
N PRO A 137 8.94 13.31 10.41
CA PRO A 137 8.45 13.23 11.79
C PRO A 137 7.67 11.95 12.10
N TYR A 138 7.35 11.16 11.09
CA TYR A 138 6.59 9.92 11.19
C TYR A 138 7.44 8.69 11.50
N ILE A 139 8.77 8.74 11.36
CA ILE A 139 9.62 7.60 11.70
C ILE A 139 9.69 7.40 13.21
N ALA A 140 9.69 6.13 13.63
CA ALA A 140 9.70 5.77 15.05
C ALA A 140 11.05 6.06 15.71
N GLU A 141 12.12 5.77 14.99
CA GLU A 141 13.51 5.90 15.41
C GLU A 141 14.41 6.17 14.20
N PRO A 142 15.56 6.83 14.39
CA PRO A 142 16.54 7.01 13.32
C PRO A 142 16.95 5.67 12.71
N MET A 143 17.23 5.66 11.41
CA MET A 143 17.85 4.50 10.76
C MET A 143 19.19 4.19 11.41
N ASN A 144 19.57 2.90 11.41
CA ASN A 144 20.81 2.43 12.02
C ASN A 144 21.53 1.38 11.15
N GLN A 145 21.31 1.45 9.84
CA GLN A 145 21.82 0.45 8.89
C GLN A 145 23.23 0.80 8.39
N HIS A 146 23.60 2.08 8.45
CA HIS A 146 24.89 2.61 8.04
C HIS A 146 25.27 2.29 6.58
N GLU A 147 24.26 2.11 5.74
CA GLU A 147 24.41 1.83 4.32
C GLU A 147 24.11 3.10 3.50
N THR A 148 24.83 3.24 2.39
CA THR A 148 24.61 4.34 1.45
C THR A 148 23.88 3.80 0.22
N TYR A 149 22.80 4.49 -0.18
CA TYR A 149 22.02 4.16 -1.35
C TYR A 149 21.84 5.37 -2.26
N HIS A 150 21.73 5.10 -3.54
CA HIS A 150 21.41 6.08 -4.57
C HIS A 150 20.35 5.50 -5.49
N PHE A 151 19.22 6.20 -5.66
CA PHE A 151 18.11 5.78 -6.50
C PHE A 151 17.64 6.93 -7.38
N GLU A 152 17.39 6.64 -8.65
CA GLU A 152 16.76 7.56 -9.59
C GLU A 152 15.35 7.03 -9.90
N VAL A 153 14.31 7.75 -9.48
CA VAL A 153 12.92 7.31 -9.63
C VAL A 153 12.47 7.52 -11.08
N PRO A 154 12.13 6.44 -11.81
CA PRO A 154 11.67 6.59 -13.18
C PRO A 154 10.36 7.38 -13.28
N GLU A 155 10.08 7.91 -14.47
CA GLU A 155 8.80 8.51 -14.79
C GLU A 155 7.64 7.54 -14.52
N ASN A 156 6.54 8.06 -13.97
CA ASN A 156 5.36 7.27 -13.57
C ASN A 156 5.62 6.19 -12.50
N CYS A 157 6.73 6.28 -11.78
CA CYS A 157 7.05 5.39 -10.68
C CYS A 157 7.23 6.13 -9.36
N TYR A 158 7.13 5.39 -8.26
CA TYR A 158 7.25 5.88 -6.89
C TYR A 158 8.22 5.03 -6.10
N PHE A 159 8.98 5.66 -5.21
CA PHE A 159 9.85 4.99 -4.27
C PHE A 159 9.17 4.94 -2.90
N MET A 160 9.00 3.73 -2.37
CA MET A 160 8.16 3.47 -1.22
C MET A 160 8.98 2.99 -0.03
N MET A 161 8.85 3.63 1.14
CA MET A 161 9.52 3.18 2.37
C MET A 161 8.52 2.95 3.51
N GLY A 162 8.88 2.04 4.42
CA GLY A 162 8.16 1.89 5.67
C GLY A 162 8.55 2.94 6.70
N ASP A 163 7.62 3.34 7.56
CA ASP A 163 7.89 4.29 8.64
C ASP A 163 8.76 3.66 9.74
N ASN A 164 8.64 2.35 9.94
CA ASN A 164 9.54 1.56 10.77
C ASN A 164 10.81 1.19 9.97
N ARG A 165 11.69 2.18 9.76
CA ARG A 165 12.85 2.11 8.88
C ARG A 165 13.76 0.91 9.10
N ASN A 166 13.96 0.52 10.36
CA ASN A 166 14.88 -0.56 10.74
C ASN A 166 14.26 -1.96 10.57
N TYR A 167 12.92 -2.04 10.46
CA TYR A 167 12.17 -3.31 10.34
C TYR A 167 11.26 -3.36 9.12
N SER A 168 11.56 -2.58 8.10
CA SER A 168 10.80 -2.56 6.84
C SER A 168 11.60 -3.18 5.71
N LEU A 169 11.03 -4.22 5.09
CA LEU A 169 11.45 -4.67 3.77
C LEU A 169 10.71 -3.82 2.74
N ASP A 170 11.39 -2.83 2.18
CA ASP A 170 10.81 -1.83 1.28
C ASP A 170 11.68 -1.58 0.04
N ALA A 171 11.43 -0.49 -0.68
CA ALA A 171 12.08 -0.18 -1.94
C ALA A 171 13.60 -0.19 -1.89
N ARG A 172 14.22 -0.01 -0.73
CA ARG A 172 15.68 -0.13 -0.54
C ARG A 172 16.20 -1.54 -0.87
N TYR A 173 15.37 -2.57 -0.65
CA TYR A 173 15.76 -3.99 -0.69
C TYR A 173 15.06 -4.82 -1.76
N TRP A 174 13.99 -4.30 -2.41
CA TRP A 174 13.28 -5.04 -3.45
C TRP A 174 14.16 -5.19 -4.70
N GLN A 175 13.87 -6.19 -5.52
CA GLN A 175 14.55 -6.38 -6.81
C GLN A 175 14.18 -5.24 -7.79
N ASN A 176 12.91 -4.84 -7.79
CA ASN A 176 12.45 -3.62 -8.44
C ASN A 176 12.18 -2.57 -7.36
N HIS A 177 13.06 -1.59 -7.25
CA HIS A 177 12.97 -0.52 -6.26
C HIS A 177 11.75 0.41 -6.44
N TYR A 178 10.99 0.27 -7.53
CA TYR A 178 9.99 1.25 -7.91
C TYR A 178 8.62 0.61 -8.14
N ILE A 179 7.58 1.30 -7.68
CA ILE A 179 6.19 0.92 -7.89
C ILE A 179 5.58 1.85 -8.94
N SER A 180 5.11 1.28 -10.05
CA SER A 180 4.49 2.04 -11.12
C SER A 180 3.13 2.62 -10.70
N ARG A 181 2.74 3.73 -11.33
CA ARG A 181 1.49 4.46 -11.03
C ARG A 181 0.24 3.59 -11.10
N ASP A 182 0.16 2.68 -12.05
CA ASP A 182 -0.96 1.77 -12.27
C ASP A 182 -1.14 0.73 -11.14
N LYS A 183 -0.09 0.47 -10.36
CA LYS A 183 -0.12 -0.42 -9.19
C LYS A 183 -0.59 0.26 -7.91
N MET A 184 -0.71 1.59 -7.89
CA MET A 184 -1.21 2.35 -6.76
C MET A 184 -2.71 2.19 -6.63
N VAL A 185 -3.18 1.64 -5.50
CA VAL A 185 -4.57 1.19 -5.30
C VAL A 185 -5.40 2.17 -4.50
N ALA A 186 -4.87 2.64 -3.37
CA ALA A 186 -5.62 3.51 -2.47
C ALA A 186 -4.70 4.34 -1.57
N LYS A 187 -5.10 5.59 -1.29
CA LYS A 187 -4.50 6.42 -0.24
C LYS A 187 -5.15 6.05 1.10
N VAL A 188 -4.34 5.63 2.07
CA VAL A 188 -4.78 5.39 3.45
C VAL A 188 -4.96 6.74 4.13
N PHE A 189 -6.09 6.95 4.79
CA PHE A 189 -6.39 8.21 5.46
C PHE A 189 -6.95 8.04 6.88
N PHE A 190 -7.37 6.84 7.25
CA PHE A 190 -8.01 6.61 8.54
C PHE A 190 -7.72 5.21 9.07
N GLU A 191 -7.33 5.11 10.33
CA GLU A 191 -7.33 3.90 11.13
C GLU A 191 -8.60 3.89 11.97
N TYR A 192 -9.36 2.79 11.96
CA TYR A 192 -10.61 2.70 12.71
C TYR A 192 -10.57 1.69 13.86
N PHE A 193 -9.55 0.84 13.92
CA PHE A 193 -9.36 -0.13 14.98
C PHE A 193 -7.86 -0.38 15.20
N PRO A 194 -7.38 -0.50 16.46
CA PRO A 194 -8.11 -0.44 17.70
C PRO A 194 -8.47 0.99 18.15
N THR A 195 -7.69 1.98 17.75
CA THR A 195 -7.87 3.37 18.18
C THR A 195 -8.07 4.26 16.96
N PRO A 196 -9.29 4.81 16.76
CA PRO A 196 -9.55 5.66 15.60
C PRO A 196 -8.64 6.89 15.54
N LYS A 197 -7.92 7.03 14.40
CA LYS A 197 -7.07 8.20 14.12
C LYS A 197 -6.97 8.47 12.61
N VAL A 198 -6.70 9.74 12.28
CA VAL A 198 -6.39 10.17 10.92
C VAL A 198 -4.92 9.82 10.62
N ILE A 199 -4.66 9.31 9.43
CA ILE A 199 -3.31 9.03 8.92
C ILE A 199 -2.92 10.16 7.97
N HIS A 200 -1.74 10.73 8.18
CA HIS A 200 -1.18 11.85 7.42
C HIS A 200 0.11 11.45 6.72
#